data_e855c875e854355e1027001f93e11a16
#
_entry.id   e855c875e854355e1027001f93e11a16
#
_cell.length_a   1.000
_cell.length_b   1.000
_cell.length_c   1.000
_cell.angle_alpha   90.00
_cell.angle_beta   90.00
_cell.angle_gamma   90.00
#
_symmetry.space_group_name_H-M   'P 1'
#
loop_
_entity.id
_entity.type
_entity.pdbx_description
1 polymer ?
#
loop_
_entity_poly.entity_id
_entity_poly.type
_entity_poly.pdbx_seq_one_letter_code
_entity_poly.pdbx_strand_id
1 'polypeptide(L)'
;MQFVHISDNHLGYRQYNIDEREKDLYDSFNQCIDKIIEIKPDFVVHSGDLFDGPEPPINAIYTAMQGFSRLKEHNIPIYIIHGNHDKPKRITKGSPFKILKNVLGSYLRVFTEKTKFHVHDGEVFIGGINHTVKNKIGDVYTNLEIINNESKDYKKKILLFHQNVYPYLPEYELQLNDFPGEFDYFAGGHIHQRALKPAGEESGVFAYSGSTEIISYDEYRDHEKNGKGFYLVDMSGDFDINDVESIHIKCRDFIIDWEIKSESELKEFLNTLNNHNQKKPVIHCKTTRQFYETLNEILKEKSLYYKLNVLEDSEESAHIVNINENIDEVFKEYLRNKKFDVDFVYELYRKVLNGDEDCLPYVEDYFKKEYSHLKD
;
A
#
# COMPACT_ATOMS: atom_id res chain seq x y z
N MET A 1 25.89 9.69 -11.02
CA MET A 1 25.04 8.52 -11.21
C MET A 1 23.66 8.85 -10.60
N GLN A 2 22.62 8.66 -11.40
CA GLN A 2 21.24 8.93 -10.96
C GLN A 2 20.39 7.67 -11.05
N PHE A 3 19.53 7.44 -10.08
CA PHE A 3 18.59 6.34 -10.13
C PHE A 3 17.21 6.75 -9.62
N VAL A 4 16.20 5.96 -9.96
CA VAL A 4 14.83 6.14 -9.48
C VAL A 4 14.50 5.12 -8.42
N HIS A 5 13.85 5.55 -7.33
CA HIS A 5 13.27 4.70 -6.31
C HIS A 5 11.76 4.80 -6.34
N ILE A 6 11.09 3.69 -6.68
CA ILE A 6 9.65 3.52 -6.78
C ILE A 6 9.20 2.26 -6.01
N SER A 7 7.98 2.25 -5.50
CA SER A 7 7.37 1.09 -4.82
C SER A 7 5.84 1.14 -4.85
N ASP A 8 5.20 0.10 -4.37
CA ASP A 8 3.78 0.06 -3.98
C ASP A 8 2.83 0.55 -5.08
N ASN A 9 2.99 0.00 -6.30
CA ASN A 9 2.11 0.32 -7.43
C ASN A 9 0.75 -0.38 -7.33
N HIS A 10 0.68 -1.53 -6.66
CA HIS A 10 -0.52 -2.34 -6.47
C HIS A 10 -1.34 -2.54 -7.74
N LEU A 11 -0.67 -2.87 -8.85
CA LEU A 11 -1.35 -3.10 -10.12
C LEU A 11 -2.36 -4.22 -9.99
N GLY A 12 -3.61 -3.93 -10.36
CA GLY A 12 -4.74 -4.83 -10.21
C GLY A 12 -5.59 -4.58 -8.96
N TYR A 13 -5.21 -3.63 -8.09
CA TYR A 13 -6.07 -3.23 -6.97
C TYR A 13 -7.32 -2.51 -7.47
N ARG A 14 -8.48 -2.99 -7.01
CA ARG A 14 -9.78 -2.49 -7.42
C ARG A 14 -10.48 -1.84 -6.23
N GLN A 15 -10.00 -0.64 -5.87
CA GLN A 15 -10.54 0.12 -4.75
C GLN A 15 -12.05 0.34 -4.89
N TYR A 16 -12.80 0.13 -3.81
CA TYR A 16 -14.27 0.18 -3.77
C TYR A 16 -14.97 -0.79 -4.74
N ASN A 17 -14.24 -1.77 -5.29
CA ASN A 17 -14.73 -2.69 -6.32
C ASN A 17 -15.16 -1.98 -7.63
N ILE A 18 -14.47 -0.89 -7.98
CA ILE A 18 -14.73 -0.03 -9.14
C ILE A 18 -13.63 -0.18 -10.19
N ASP A 19 -14.01 -0.50 -11.44
CA ASP A 19 -13.06 -0.71 -12.55
C ASP A 19 -12.25 0.56 -12.89
N GLU A 20 -12.84 1.74 -12.75
CA GLU A 20 -12.17 3.01 -12.97
C GLU A 20 -11.03 3.23 -11.95
N ARG A 21 -11.17 2.74 -10.72
CA ARG A 21 -10.08 2.81 -9.73
C ARG A 21 -8.92 1.89 -10.07
N GLU A 22 -9.20 0.71 -10.59
CA GLU A 22 -8.15 -0.18 -11.11
C GLU A 22 -7.39 0.48 -12.27
N LYS A 23 -8.10 1.17 -13.19
CA LYS A 23 -7.48 1.94 -14.27
C LYS A 23 -6.64 3.11 -13.78
N ASP A 24 -7.05 3.78 -12.71
CA ASP A 24 -6.26 4.89 -12.14
C ASP A 24 -4.87 4.39 -11.68
N LEU A 25 -4.75 3.19 -11.10
CA LEU A 25 -3.46 2.62 -10.73
C LEU A 25 -2.59 2.33 -11.97
N TYR A 26 -3.20 1.84 -13.05
CA TYR A 26 -2.49 1.65 -14.33
C TYR A 26 -2.03 2.97 -14.94
N ASP A 27 -2.88 4.00 -14.90
CA ASP A 27 -2.55 5.35 -15.39
C ASP A 27 -1.41 5.96 -14.57
N SER A 28 -1.44 5.82 -13.24
CA SER A 28 -0.40 6.31 -12.33
C SER A 28 0.95 5.62 -12.58
N PHE A 29 0.94 4.30 -12.74
CA PHE A 29 2.13 3.54 -13.11
C PHE A 29 2.70 4.00 -14.47
N ASN A 30 1.84 4.15 -15.49
CA ASN A 30 2.28 4.59 -16.82
C ASN A 30 2.86 6.01 -16.78
N GLN A 31 2.28 6.94 -16.00
CA GLN A 31 2.86 8.27 -15.78
C GLN A 31 4.26 8.19 -15.15
N CYS A 32 4.47 7.27 -14.19
CA CYS A 32 5.80 7.04 -13.63
C CYS A 32 6.79 6.57 -14.71
N ILE A 33 6.40 5.60 -15.52
CA ILE A 33 7.23 5.10 -16.63
C ILE A 33 7.58 6.21 -17.61
N ASP A 34 6.60 7.05 -18.01
CA ASP A 34 6.81 8.19 -18.91
C ASP A 34 7.87 9.15 -18.37
N LYS A 35 7.72 9.55 -17.10
CA LYS A 35 8.68 10.45 -16.42
C LYS A 35 10.07 9.82 -16.25
N ILE A 36 10.15 8.53 -15.92
CA ILE A 36 11.44 7.81 -15.83
C ILE A 36 12.17 7.83 -17.18
N ILE A 37 11.44 7.62 -18.28
CA ILE A 37 12.02 7.69 -19.63
C ILE A 37 12.50 9.10 -19.98
N GLU A 38 11.76 10.14 -19.58
CA GLU A 38 12.16 11.55 -19.77
C GLU A 38 13.43 11.88 -18.97
N ILE A 39 13.52 11.43 -17.72
CA ILE A 39 14.66 11.65 -16.80
C ILE A 39 15.90 10.91 -17.28
N LYS A 40 15.75 9.69 -17.82
CA LYS A 40 16.84 8.80 -18.26
C LYS A 40 17.85 8.46 -17.13
N PRO A 41 17.38 7.92 -16.00
CA PRO A 41 18.29 7.50 -14.93
C PRO A 41 19.15 6.31 -15.39
N ASP A 42 20.23 6.04 -14.68
CA ASP A 42 21.09 4.88 -14.93
C ASP A 42 20.35 3.56 -14.66
N PHE A 43 19.46 3.54 -13.67
CA PHE A 43 18.60 2.38 -13.35
C PHE A 43 17.39 2.77 -12.47
N VAL A 44 16.51 1.79 -12.26
CA VAL A 44 15.37 1.87 -11.34
C VAL A 44 15.53 0.84 -10.22
N VAL A 45 15.30 1.23 -8.97
CA VAL A 45 15.08 0.31 -7.85
C VAL A 45 13.59 0.31 -7.49
N HIS A 46 13.02 -0.88 -7.35
CA HIS A 46 11.62 -1.07 -7.02
C HIS A 46 11.49 -1.87 -5.72
N SER A 47 10.98 -1.23 -4.69
CA SER A 47 10.99 -1.76 -3.33
C SER A 47 9.75 -2.60 -2.99
N GLY A 48 9.19 -3.33 -3.98
CA GLY A 48 8.12 -4.32 -3.78
C GLY A 48 6.71 -3.79 -3.99
N ASP A 49 5.74 -4.71 -3.87
CA ASP A 49 4.31 -4.49 -4.12
C ASP A 49 4.02 -3.86 -5.49
N LEU A 50 4.62 -4.47 -6.52
CA LEU A 50 4.29 -4.14 -7.91
C LEU A 50 2.84 -4.49 -8.23
N PHE A 51 2.38 -5.65 -7.73
CA PHE A 51 1.01 -6.14 -7.88
C PHE A 51 0.26 -6.13 -6.56
N ASP A 52 -1.07 -5.98 -6.62
CA ASP A 52 -1.94 -6.02 -5.44
C ASP A 52 -2.12 -7.43 -4.86
N GLY A 53 -1.74 -8.44 -5.58
CA GLY A 53 -1.82 -9.82 -5.13
C GLY A 53 -0.96 -10.77 -5.94
N PRO A 54 -0.72 -11.97 -5.40
CA PRO A 54 0.16 -12.96 -6.03
C PRO A 54 -0.42 -13.58 -7.31
N GLU A 55 -1.69 -13.40 -7.58
CA GLU A 55 -2.43 -13.80 -8.78
C GLU A 55 -3.11 -12.57 -9.39
N PRO A 56 -2.32 -11.62 -9.94
CA PRO A 56 -2.87 -10.37 -10.44
C PRO A 56 -3.70 -10.59 -11.71
N PRO A 57 -4.66 -9.70 -12.01
CA PRO A 57 -5.38 -9.70 -13.26
C PRO A 57 -4.43 -9.66 -14.47
N ILE A 58 -4.86 -10.22 -15.59
CA ILE A 58 -4.05 -10.24 -16.83
C ILE A 58 -3.67 -8.82 -17.24
N ASN A 59 -4.58 -7.84 -17.10
CA ASN A 59 -4.31 -6.44 -17.42
C ASN A 59 -3.18 -5.86 -16.56
N ALA A 60 -3.09 -6.22 -15.28
CA ALA A 60 -2.01 -5.79 -14.40
C ALA A 60 -0.64 -6.31 -14.87
N ILE A 61 -0.58 -7.62 -15.22
CA ILE A 61 0.64 -8.23 -15.77
C ILE A 61 1.03 -7.57 -17.09
N TYR A 62 0.05 -7.33 -17.96
CA TYR A 62 0.26 -6.69 -19.25
C TYR A 62 0.79 -5.27 -19.09
N THR A 63 0.20 -4.47 -18.19
CA THR A 63 0.63 -3.09 -17.90
C THR A 63 2.07 -3.06 -17.38
N ALA A 64 2.40 -3.91 -16.41
CA ALA A 64 3.78 -4.02 -15.90
C ALA A 64 4.76 -4.43 -17.00
N MET A 65 4.40 -5.42 -17.83
CA MET A 65 5.23 -5.89 -18.96
C MET A 65 5.47 -4.78 -19.97
N GLN A 66 4.43 -4.03 -20.37
CA GLN A 66 4.54 -2.93 -21.32
C GLN A 66 5.41 -1.80 -20.76
N GLY A 67 5.16 -1.36 -19.53
CA GLY A 67 5.93 -0.30 -18.88
C GLY A 67 7.41 -0.66 -18.77
N PHE A 68 7.73 -1.84 -18.27
CA PHE A 68 9.10 -2.29 -18.12
C PHE A 68 9.80 -2.60 -19.46
N SER A 69 9.05 -3.02 -20.50
CA SER A 69 9.60 -3.16 -21.85
C SER A 69 10.03 -1.82 -22.42
N ARG A 70 9.27 -0.76 -22.18
CA ARG A 70 9.63 0.61 -22.56
C ARG A 70 10.91 1.10 -21.86
N LEU A 71 11.09 0.79 -20.56
CA LEU A 71 12.34 1.08 -19.84
C LEU A 71 13.52 0.31 -20.47
N LYS A 72 13.32 -0.96 -20.80
CA LYS A 72 14.32 -1.79 -21.50
C LYS A 72 14.71 -1.19 -22.87
N GLU A 73 13.76 -0.69 -23.67
CA GLU A 73 14.02 -0.03 -24.95
C GLU A 73 14.88 1.22 -24.80
N HIS A 74 14.83 1.87 -23.63
CA HIS A 74 15.68 3.01 -23.26
C HIS A 74 16.94 2.64 -22.49
N ASN A 75 17.27 1.33 -22.42
CA ASN A 75 18.41 0.78 -21.69
C ASN A 75 18.42 1.07 -20.18
N ILE A 76 17.26 1.20 -19.55
CA ILE A 76 17.12 1.44 -18.11
C ILE A 76 16.82 0.10 -17.41
N PRO A 77 17.79 -0.52 -16.71
CA PRO A 77 17.57 -1.76 -15.96
C PRO A 77 16.81 -1.52 -14.67
N ILE A 78 16.11 -2.57 -14.20
CA ILE A 78 15.25 -2.54 -13.03
C ILE A 78 15.73 -3.57 -12.02
N TYR A 79 15.95 -3.15 -10.79
CA TYR A 79 16.26 -3.99 -9.62
C TYR A 79 15.03 -4.04 -8.73
N ILE A 80 14.44 -5.23 -8.49
CA ILE A 80 13.15 -5.36 -7.83
C ILE A 80 13.14 -6.45 -6.78
N ILE A 81 12.65 -6.13 -5.60
CA ILE A 81 12.30 -7.08 -4.54
C ILE A 81 10.82 -7.43 -4.58
N HIS A 82 10.44 -8.50 -3.86
CA HIS A 82 9.03 -8.83 -3.63
C HIS A 82 8.54 -8.16 -2.35
N GLY A 83 7.39 -7.50 -2.44
CA GLY A 83 6.62 -7.08 -1.27
C GLY A 83 5.75 -8.22 -0.72
N ASN A 84 4.87 -7.90 0.22
CA ASN A 84 3.97 -8.88 0.82
C ASN A 84 2.84 -9.31 -0.12
N HIS A 85 2.42 -8.44 -1.04
CA HIS A 85 1.41 -8.75 -2.04
C HIS A 85 1.95 -9.56 -3.23
N ASP A 86 3.23 -9.45 -3.57
CA ASP A 86 3.84 -10.11 -4.73
C ASP A 86 4.10 -11.61 -4.55
N LYS A 87 4.18 -12.09 -3.31
CA LYS A 87 4.58 -13.48 -3.02
C LYS A 87 3.41 -14.45 -3.06
N PRO A 88 3.45 -15.50 -3.89
CA PRO A 88 2.44 -16.55 -3.87
C PRO A 88 2.51 -17.33 -2.55
N LYS A 89 1.36 -17.53 -1.90
CA LYS A 89 1.24 -18.35 -0.68
C LYS A 89 1.60 -19.83 -0.89
N ARG A 90 1.66 -20.29 -2.15
CA ARG A 90 2.03 -21.68 -2.53
C ARG A 90 3.06 -21.64 -3.65
N ILE A 91 4.18 -22.33 -3.45
CA ILE A 91 5.31 -22.43 -4.41
C ILE A 91 4.86 -22.96 -5.79
N THR A 92 3.81 -23.81 -5.83
CA THR A 92 3.30 -24.45 -7.05
C THR A 92 2.56 -23.48 -7.99
N LYS A 93 2.13 -22.31 -7.52
CA LYS A 93 1.32 -21.37 -8.33
C LYS A 93 2.11 -20.48 -9.29
N GLY A 94 3.45 -20.51 -9.21
CA GLY A 94 4.29 -19.62 -10.01
C GLY A 94 4.23 -18.18 -9.52
N SER A 95 4.97 -17.30 -10.17
CA SER A 95 4.99 -15.87 -9.87
C SER A 95 4.90 -15.07 -11.17
N PRO A 96 4.15 -13.96 -11.22
CA PRO A 96 4.09 -13.06 -12.38
C PRO A 96 5.49 -12.52 -12.74
N PHE A 97 6.40 -12.41 -11.77
CA PHE A 97 7.80 -12.02 -12.01
C PHE A 97 8.55 -12.97 -12.94
N LYS A 98 8.18 -14.26 -13.02
CA LYS A 98 8.77 -15.18 -14.00
C LYS A 98 8.39 -14.80 -15.42
N ILE A 99 7.16 -14.35 -15.64
CA ILE A 99 6.69 -13.88 -16.95
C ILE A 99 7.48 -12.63 -17.35
N LEU A 100 7.53 -11.65 -16.45
CA LEU A 100 8.29 -10.41 -16.67
C LEU A 100 9.77 -10.70 -16.94
N LYS A 101 10.39 -11.59 -16.15
CA LYS A 101 11.81 -11.96 -16.32
C LYS A 101 12.08 -12.61 -17.69
N ASN A 102 11.18 -13.44 -18.18
CA ASN A 102 11.33 -14.07 -19.51
C ASN A 102 11.29 -13.05 -20.66
N VAL A 103 10.47 -12.00 -20.53
CA VAL A 103 10.35 -10.94 -21.55
C VAL A 103 11.53 -9.94 -21.47
N LEU A 104 11.90 -9.56 -20.26
CA LEU A 104 12.85 -8.48 -20.03
C LEU A 104 14.31 -8.96 -19.98
N GLY A 105 14.53 -10.24 -19.69
CA GLY A 105 15.87 -10.83 -19.64
C GLY A 105 16.73 -10.21 -18.54
N SER A 106 17.95 -9.76 -18.91
CA SER A 106 18.90 -9.14 -17.98
C SER A 106 18.49 -7.75 -17.48
N TYR A 107 17.53 -7.09 -18.12
CA TYR A 107 17.03 -5.78 -17.71
C TYR A 107 16.15 -5.83 -16.46
N LEU A 108 15.56 -6.98 -16.13
CA LEU A 108 14.86 -7.17 -14.85
C LEU A 108 15.72 -8.04 -13.92
N ARG A 109 16.19 -7.49 -12.83
CA ARG A 109 17.00 -8.15 -11.82
C ARG A 109 16.18 -8.31 -10.54
N VAL A 110 15.64 -9.51 -10.35
CA VAL A 110 14.77 -9.84 -9.22
C VAL A 110 15.60 -10.43 -8.10
N PHE A 111 15.44 -9.89 -6.90
CA PHE A 111 16.04 -10.45 -5.68
C PHE A 111 15.25 -11.70 -5.22
N THR A 112 15.99 -12.70 -4.80
CA THR A 112 15.45 -13.99 -4.35
C THR A 112 16.19 -14.45 -3.10
N GLU A 113 15.75 -15.56 -2.51
CA GLU A 113 16.48 -16.17 -1.38
C GLU A 113 17.93 -16.55 -1.74
N LYS A 114 18.19 -16.81 -3.03
CA LYS A 114 19.53 -17.16 -3.54
C LYS A 114 20.33 -15.96 -4.04
N THR A 115 19.66 -14.88 -4.43
CA THR A 115 20.28 -13.68 -4.99
C THR A 115 19.92 -12.51 -4.08
N LYS A 116 20.82 -12.18 -3.16
CA LYS A 116 20.63 -11.15 -2.13
C LYS A 116 21.19 -9.80 -2.54
N PHE A 117 22.04 -9.75 -3.57
CA PHE A 117 22.59 -8.51 -4.10
C PHE A 117 22.82 -8.61 -5.61
N HIS A 118 22.96 -7.46 -6.22
CA HIS A 118 23.44 -7.25 -7.58
C HIS A 118 24.48 -6.14 -7.57
N VAL A 119 25.30 -6.09 -8.62
CA VAL A 119 26.23 -4.98 -8.85
C VAL A 119 25.86 -4.32 -10.16
N HIS A 120 25.69 -2.99 -10.12
CA HIS A 120 25.45 -2.18 -11.32
C HIS A 120 26.77 -1.61 -11.80
N ASP A 121 27.10 -1.88 -13.08
CA ASP A 121 28.30 -1.44 -13.82
C ASP A 121 29.64 -1.64 -13.08
N GLY A 122 29.70 -2.62 -12.16
CA GLY A 122 30.90 -2.94 -11.39
C GLY A 122 31.18 -2.00 -10.21
N GLU A 123 30.37 -0.97 -10.01
CA GLU A 123 30.66 0.11 -9.05
C GLU A 123 29.64 0.22 -7.91
N VAL A 124 28.36 -0.06 -8.18
CA VAL A 124 27.27 0.16 -7.22
C VAL A 124 26.76 -1.16 -6.70
N PHE A 125 26.89 -1.36 -5.40
CA PHE A 125 26.30 -2.50 -4.71
C PHE A 125 24.82 -2.24 -4.42
N ILE A 126 23.97 -3.16 -4.83
CA ILE A 126 22.52 -3.09 -4.59
C ILE A 126 22.11 -4.36 -3.85
N GLY A 127 21.87 -4.25 -2.54
CA GLY A 127 21.32 -5.31 -1.70
C GLY A 127 19.80 -5.30 -1.75
N GLY A 128 19.16 -6.46 -1.49
CA GLY A 128 17.72 -6.53 -1.50
C GLY A 128 17.14 -7.57 -0.53
N ILE A 129 16.21 -7.14 0.30
CA ILE A 129 15.48 -7.96 1.27
C ILE A 129 14.00 -7.97 0.89
N ASN A 130 13.53 -9.13 0.47
CA ASN A 130 12.10 -9.34 0.22
C ASN A 130 11.30 -9.28 1.52
N HIS A 131 10.03 -8.88 1.45
CA HIS A 131 9.14 -8.92 2.60
C HIS A 131 9.21 -10.27 3.34
N THR A 132 9.22 -10.20 4.66
CA THR A 132 9.28 -11.36 5.54
C THR A 132 8.40 -11.12 6.75
N VAL A 133 7.54 -12.08 7.07
CA VAL A 133 6.62 -12.00 8.21
C VAL A 133 7.37 -12.02 9.55
N LYS A 134 6.82 -11.38 10.57
CA LYS A 134 7.44 -11.16 11.89
C LYS A 134 8.03 -12.44 12.54
N ASN A 135 7.37 -13.59 12.40
CA ASN A 135 7.85 -14.85 12.97
C ASN A 135 9.10 -15.43 12.25
N LYS A 136 9.53 -14.85 11.14
CA LYS A 136 10.73 -15.19 10.39
C LYS A 136 11.74 -14.06 10.33
N ILE A 137 11.65 -13.09 11.21
CA ILE A 137 12.52 -11.91 11.20
C ILE A 137 14.00 -12.27 11.37
N GLY A 138 14.31 -13.40 12.01
CA GLY A 138 15.68 -13.93 12.09
C GLY A 138 16.33 -14.17 10.72
N ASP A 139 15.55 -14.53 9.70
CA ASP A 139 16.06 -14.69 8.33
C ASP A 139 16.47 -13.32 7.75
N VAL A 140 15.78 -12.24 8.14
CA VAL A 140 16.11 -10.87 7.71
C VAL A 140 17.46 -10.45 8.30
N TYR A 141 17.67 -10.65 9.59
CA TYR A 141 18.97 -10.34 10.23
C TYR A 141 20.13 -11.09 9.60
N THR A 142 19.93 -12.39 9.32
CA THR A 142 20.95 -13.20 8.61
C THR A 142 21.22 -12.65 7.21
N ASN A 143 20.18 -12.22 6.49
CA ASN A 143 20.33 -11.64 5.16
C ASN A 143 21.04 -10.28 5.19
N LEU A 144 20.73 -9.43 6.18
CA LEU A 144 21.40 -8.14 6.39
C LEU A 144 22.90 -8.34 6.65
N GLU A 145 23.27 -9.32 7.48
CA GLU A 145 24.66 -9.65 7.76
C GLU A 145 25.42 -10.09 6.49
N ILE A 146 24.82 -10.98 5.69
CA ILE A 146 25.40 -11.41 4.41
C ILE A 146 25.58 -10.20 3.47
N ILE A 147 24.55 -9.40 3.28
CA ILE A 147 24.54 -8.21 2.41
C ILE A 147 25.63 -7.23 2.87
N ASN A 148 25.74 -6.99 4.18
CA ASN A 148 26.75 -6.11 4.76
C ASN A 148 28.18 -6.61 4.47
N ASN A 149 28.41 -7.91 4.63
CA ASN A 149 29.73 -8.50 4.37
C ASN A 149 30.13 -8.42 2.89
N GLU A 150 29.21 -8.70 1.97
CA GLU A 150 29.44 -8.66 0.52
C GLU A 150 29.58 -7.23 -0.02
N SER A 151 29.08 -6.21 0.69
CA SER A 151 29.12 -4.81 0.27
C SER A 151 30.45 -4.09 0.56
N LYS A 152 31.35 -4.68 1.35
CA LYS A 152 32.54 -3.99 1.92
C LYS A 152 33.50 -3.36 0.88
N ASP A 153 33.61 -3.98 -0.28
CA ASP A 153 34.51 -3.52 -1.33
C ASP A 153 33.92 -2.43 -2.23
N TYR A 154 32.66 -2.05 -2.00
CA TYR A 154 31.93 -1.07 -2.82
C TYR A 154 31.82 0.26 -2.11
N LYS A 155 31.99 1.36 -2.86
CA LYS A 155 31.88 2.72 -2.33
C LYS A 155 30.44 3.24 -2.33
N LYS A 156 29.61 2.79 -3.28
CA LYS A 156 28.19 3.18 -3.40
C LYS A 156 27.33 1.98 -3.07
N LYS A 157 26.46 2.13 -2.07
CA LYS A 157 25.69 1.02 -1.50
C LYS A 157 24.23 1.41 -1.34
N ILE A 158 23.35 0.64 -1.96
CA ILE A 158 21.89 0.81 -1.89
C ILE A 158 21.30 -0.47 -1.30
N LEU A 159 20.36 -0.34 -0.36
CA LEU A 159 19.64 -1.47 0.22
C LEU A 159 18.13 -1.32 0.00
N LEU A 160 17.52 -2.25 -0.73
CA LEU A 160 16.09 -2.34 -0.89
C LEU A 160 15.50 -3.22 0.21
N PHE A 161 14.37 -2.80 0.78
CA PHE A 161 13.63 -3.57 1.78
C PHE A 161 12.13 -3.30 1.68
N HIS A 162 11.31 -4.19 2.26
CA HIS A 162 9.85 -4.06 2.27
C HIS A 162 9.29 -4.51 3.62
N GLN A 163 9.57 -3.74 4.67
CA GLN A 163 9.18 -3.98 6.06
C GLN A 163 8.69 -2.71 6.73
N ASN A 164 7.89 -2.90 7.78
CA ASN A 164 7.59 -1.85 8.73
C ASN A 164 8.81 -1.58 9.60
N VAL A 165 9.23 -0.33 9.67
CA VAL A 165 10.40 0.10 10.45
C VAL A 165 10.00 1.14 11.48
N TYR A 166 10.37 0.92 12.74
CA TYR A 166 10.24 1.94 13.80
C TYR A 166 11.24 3.09 13.54
N PRO A 167 10.87 4.36 13.68
CA PRO A 167 9.63 4.87 14.28
C PRO A 167 8.52 5.23 13.27
N TYR A 168 8.55 4.78 12.02
CA TYR A 168 7.56 5.14 11.01
C TYR A 168 6.18 4.54 11.30
N LEU A 169 6.14 3.29 11.81
CA LEU A 169 4.91 2.64 12.25
C LEU A 169 5.06 2.13 13.69
N PRO A 170 3.97 2.15 14.48
CA PRO A 170 3.97 1.61 15.84
C PRO A 170 4.11 0.08 15.87
N GLU A 171 3.55 -0.62 14.88
CA GLU A 171 3.78 -2.04 14.65
C GLU A 171 4.89 -2.19 13.61
N TYR A 172 6.00 -2.81 14.00
CA TYR A 172 7.20 -2.92 13.17
C TYR A 172 7.84 -4.30 13.25
N GLU A 173 8.57 -4.65 12.22
CA GLU A 173 9.44 -5.82 12.14
C GLU A 173 10.91 -5.45 12.44
N LEU A 174 11.34 -4.26 12.06
CA LEU A 174 12.72 -3.76 12.17
C LEU A 174 12.77 -2.39 12.82
N GLN A 175 13.94 -2.05 13.36
CA GLN A 175 14.27 -0.69 13.79
C GLN A 175 15.37 -0.10 12.89
N LEU A 176 15.50 1.22 12.85
CA LEU A 176 16.56 1.87 12.05
C LEU A 176 17.96 1.34 12.39
N ASN A 177 18.22 1.05 13.67
CA ASN A 177 19.50 0.52 14.13
C ASN A 177 19.79 -0.94 13.72
N ASP A 178 18.81 -1.65 13.17
CA ASP A 178 19.00 -3.01 12.65
C ASP A 178 19.65 -3.01 11.26
N PHE A 179 19.65 -1.86 10.59
CA PHE A 179 20.25 -1.71 9.25
C PHE A 179 21.77 -1.47 9.34
N PRO A 180 22.55 -1.97 8.35
CA PRO A 180 23.99 -1.72 8.30
C PRO A 180 24.30 -0.23 8.15
N GLY A 181 25.16 0.33 8.99
CA GLY A 181 25.46 1.76 9.01
C GLY A 181 26.23 2.33 7.81
N GLU A 182 26.78 1.45 6.93
CA GLU A 182 27.64 1.85 5.81
C GLU A 182 26.91 1.99 4.47
N PHE A 183 25.58 1.95 4.43
CA PHE A 183 24.80 2.15 3.21
C PHE A 183 24.46 3.61 2.98
N ASP A 184 24.58 4.06 1.73
CA ASP A 184 24.27 5.44 1.35
C ASP A 184 22.76 5.68 1.24
N TYR A 185 22.01 4.67 0.72
CA TYR A 185 20.58 4.82 0.51
C TYR A 185 19.80 3.54 0.89
N PHE A 186 18.78 3.72 1.70
CA PHE A 186 17.86 2.67 2.12
C PHE A 186 16.51 2.88 1.42
N ALA A 187 16.22 2.05 0.43
CA ALA A 187 15.04 2.13 -0.42
C ALA A 187 13.91 1.25 0.13
N GLY A 188 13.00 1.83 0.88
CA GLY A 188 11.86 1.16 1.52
C GLY A 188 10.57 1.16 0.69
N GLY A 189 9.86 0.05 0.72
CA GLY A 189 8.45 -0.08 0.31
C GLY A 189 7.58 -0.52 1.48
N HIS A 190 6.29 -0.83 1.25
CA HIS A 190 5.28 -1.22 2.23
C HIS A 190 4.53 -0.05 2.87
N ILE A 191 5.19 1.05 3.15
CA ILE A 191 4.55 2.25 3.68
C ILE A 191 4.14 3.13 2.50
N HIS A 192 2.83 3.30 2.31
CA HIS A 192 2.27 4.07 1.19
C HIS A 192 2.43 5.57 1.33
N GLN A 193 2.76 6.04 2.53
CA GLN A 193 3.11 7.43 2.80
C GLN A 193 4.58 7.68 2.47
N ARG A 194 4.89 8.86 1.94
CA ARG A 194 6.26 9.25 1.65
C ARG A 194 7.02 9.63 2.92
N ALA A 195 8.22 9.11 3.05
CA ALA A 195 9.13 9.50 4.13
C ALA A 195 10.56 9.58 3.61
N LEU A 196 11.26 10.63 4.03
CA LEU A 196 12.66 10.87 3.70
C LEU A 196 13.36 11.43 4.95
N LYS A 197 14.38 10.73 5.42
CA LYS A 197 15.14 11.11 6.64
C LYS A 197 16.60 10.68 6.52
N PRO A 198 17.52 11.34 7.25
CA PRO A 198 18.85 10.77 7.48
C PRO A 198 18.74 9.40 8.15
N ALA A 199 19.58 8.45 7.74
CA ALA A 199 19.58 7.09 8.30
C ALA A 199 20.29 7.00 9.67
N GLY A 200 21.13 8.00 10.01
CA GLY A 200 21.88 8.09 11.28
C GLY A 200 22.63 9.40 11.37
N GLU A 201 23.53 9.52 12.36
CA GLU A 201 24.32 10.74 12.57
C GLU A 201 25.46 10.89 11.52
N GLU A 202 25.96 9.80 10.93
CA GLU A 202 27.18 9.84 10.14
C GLU A 202 27.00 9.62 8.64
N SER A 203 25.94 8.96 8.15
CA SER A 203 25.71 8.80 6.69
C SER A 203 24.41 8.09 6.34
N GLY A 204 24.01 8.29 5.07
CA GLY A 204 22.92 7.56 4.43
C GLY A 204 21.57 8.24 4.55
N VAL A 205 20.71 7.91 3.58
CA VAL A 205 19.35 8.42 3.48
C VAL A 205 18.38 7.25 3.57
N PHE A 206 17.41 7.35 4.47
CA PHE A 206 16.33 6.40 4.64
C PHE A 206 15.07 6.94 3.98
N ALA A 207 14.50 6.19 3.04
CA ALA A 207 13.38 6.65 2.23
C ALA A 207 12.31 5.57 2.04
N TYR A 208 11.05 5.97 2.20
CA TYR A 208 9.89 5.27 1.64
C TYR A 208 9.36 6.12 0.50
N SER A 209 9.34 5.58 -0.73
CA SER A 209 8.85 6.32 -1.91
C SER A 209 7.32 6.51 -1.88
N GLY A 210 6.64 5.71 -1.10
CA GLY A 210 5.19 5.67 -1.02
C GLY A 210 4.54 5.00 -2.23
N SER A 211 3.23 4.80 -2.15
CA SER A 211 2.45 4.29 -3.28
C SER A 211 2.31 5.33 -4.40
N THR A 212 2.09 4.85 -5.62
CA THR A 212 1.94 5.72 -6.80
C THR A 212 0.52 6.22 -7.02
N GLU A 213 -0.46 5.71 -6.28
CA GLU A 213 -1.85 6.18 -6.29
C GLU A 213 -2.39 6.16 -4.85
N ILE A 214 -3.48 6.87 -4.58
CA ILE A 214 -4.16 6.85 -3.27
C ILE A 214 -4.95 5.54 -3.16
N ILE A 215 -4.44 4.61 -2.34
CA ILE A 215 -5.00 3.26 -2.18
C ILE A 215 -5.93 3.19 -0.97
N SER A 216 -5.64 3.96 0.08
CA SER A 216 -6.46 4.02 1.29
C SER A 216 -6.85 5.45 1.67
N TYR A 217 -7.89 5.58 2.49
CA TYR A 217 -8.34 6.88 3.00
C TYR A 217 -7.26 7.62 3.80
N ASP A 218 -6.47 6.87 4.57
CA ASP A 218 -5.46 7.46 5.47
C ASP A 218 -4.27 8.07 4.71
N GLU A 219 -4.08 7.71 3.45
CA GLU A 219 -3.03 8.27 2.59
C GLU A 219 -3.34 9.68 2.07
N TYR A 220 -4.60 10.11 2.15
CA TYR A 220 -5.01 11.38 1.56
C TYR A 220 -4.27 12.57 2.14
N ARG A 221 -4.14 12.65 3.47
CA ARG A 221 -3.42 13.76 4.14
C ARG A 221 -1.95 13.81 3.79
N ASP A 222 -1.34 12.64 3.59
CA ASP A 222 0.04 12.55 3.09
C ASP A 222 0.13 13.01 1.65
N HIS A 223 -0.83 12.59 0.80
CA HIS A 223 -0.90 13.00 -0.60
C HIS A 223 -1.04 14.52 -0.76
N GLU A 224 -1.87 15.19 0.03
CA GLU A 224 -2.00 16.66 0.00
C GLU A 224 -0.67 17.36 0.29
N LYS A 225 0.13 16.79 1.18
CA LYS A 225 1.40 17.39 1.62
C LYS A 225 2.57 16.98 0.73
N ASN A 226 2.69 15.71 0.42
CA ASN A 226 3.88 15.09 -0.15
C ASN A 226 3.66 14.59 -1.60
N GLY A 227 2.42 14.60 -2.10
CA GLY A 227 2.06 14.05 -3.42
C GLY A 227 2.28 12.55 -3.54
N LYS A 228 2.00 12.00 -4.73
CA LYS A 228 2.29 10.62 -5.12
C LYS A 228 3.29 10.61 -6.28
N GLY A 229 4.02 9.50 -6.46
CA GLY A 229 5.01 9.33 -7.52
C GLY A 229 6.23 8.54 -7.04
N PHE A 230 7.44 9.05 -7.23
CA PHE A 230 8.69 8.36 -6.91
C PHE A 230 9.80 9.34 -6.53
N TYR A 231 10.95 8.83 -6.08
CA TYR A 231 12.15 9.64 -5.83
C TYR A 231 13.15 9.49 -6.97
N LEU A 232 13.75 10.62 -7.38
CA LEU A 232 14.99 10.65 -8.16
C LEU A 232 16.16 10.90 -7.21
N VAL A 233 17.17 10.06 -7.27
CA VAL A 233 18.33 10.10 -6.37
C VAL A 233 19.59 10.33 -7.17
N ASP A 234 20.33 11.36 -6.85
CA ASP A 234 21.63 11.68 -7.50
C ASP A 234 22.81 11.38 -6.58
N MET A 235 23.53 10.31 -6.88
CA MET A 235 24.74 9.91 -6.16
C MET A 235 26.02 10.24 -6.97
N SER A 236 26.04 11.33 -7.74
CA SER A 236 27.20 11.69 -8.57
C SER A 236 28.35 12.30 -7.77
N GLY A 237 28.05 12.94 -6.64
CA GLY A 237 29.01 13.58 -5.72
C GLY A 237 29.02 13.00 -4.32
N ASP A 238 29.36 13.83 -3.33
CA ASP A 238 29.13 13.56 -1.92
C ASP A 238 27.60 13.57 -1.71
N PHE A 239 27.05 12.44 -1.30
CA PHE A 239 25.62 12.19 -1.27
C PHE A 239 24.99 12.54 0.07
N ASP A 240 23.91 13.32 0.04
CA ASP A 240 23.08 13.60 1.22
C ASP A 240 21.57 13.63 0.89
N ILE A 241 20.75 13.97 1.86
CA ILE A 241 19.28 13.98 1.73
C ILE A 241 18.78 15.02 0.70
N ASN A 242 19.54 16.08 0.40
CA ASN A 242 19.18 17.11 -0.57
C ASN A 242 19.34 16.63 -2.02
N ASP A 243 20.06 15.53 -2.24
CA ASP A 243 20.24 14.88 -3.54
C ASP A 243 19.08 13.93 -3.89
N VAL A 244 18.00 13.93 -3.09
CA VAL A 244 16.80 13.14 -3.30
C VAL A 244 15.63 14.06 -3.66
N GLU A 245 15.23 14.03 -4.93
CA GLU A 245 14.14 14.83 -5.48
C GLU A 245 12.82 14.03 -5.51
N SER A 246 11.72 14.67 -5.07
CA SER A 246 10.37 14.12 -5.20
C SER A 246 9.78 14.38 -6.58
N ILE A 247 9.58 13.34 -7.37
CA ILE A 247 8.91 13.44 -8.66
C ILE A 247 7.43 13.11 -8.48
N HIS A 248 6.55 14.04 -8.84
CA HIS A 248 5.11 13.93 -8.64
C HIS A 248 4.39 13.49 -9.91
N ILE A 249 3.34 12.69 -9.74
CA ILE A 249 2.37 12.31 -10.78
C ILE A 249 0.97 12.80 -10.40
N LYS A 250 0.05 12.74 -11.35
CA LYS A 250 -1.35 13.11 -11.12
C LYS A 250 -2.15 11.88 -10.72
N CYS A 251 -2.82 11.97 -9.58
CA CYS A 251 -3.80 11.00 -9.11
C CYS A 251 -5.22 11.50 -9.36
N ARG A 252 -6.22 10.63 -9.13
CA ARG A 252 -7.62 11.05 -9.07
C ARG A 252 -7.83 11.97 -7.85
N ASP A 253 -8.66 12.98 -8.03
CA ASP A 253 -9.03 13.87 -6.94
C ASP A 253 -9.86 13.14 -5.87
N PHE A 254 -9.49 13.37 -4.63
CA PHE A 254 -10.25 12.99 -3.45
C PHE A 254 -10.71 14.26 -2.76
N ILE A 255 -11.98 14.34 -2.41
CA ILE A 255 -12.59 15.44 -1.66
C ILE A 255 -13.05 14.85 -0.34
N ILE A 256 -12.32 15.12 0.73
CA ILE A 256 -12.59 14.49 2.02
C ILE A 256 -12.69 15.55 3.12
N ASP A 257 -13.17 15.11 4.29
CA ASP A 257 -13.30 15.92 5.52
C ASP A 257 -14.22 17.15 5.39
N TRP A 258 -15.11 17.19 4.37
CA TRP A 258 -16.11 18.23 4.28
C TRP A 258 -17.28 17.98 5.24
N GLU A 259 -17.62 19.00 6.03
CA GLU A 259 -18.81 19.04 6.86
C GLU A 259 -19.75 20.13 6.33
N ILE A 260 -20.95 19.79 5.95
CA ILE A 260 -21.95 20.69 5.34
C ILE A 260 -23.12 20.84 6.30
N LYS A 261 -23.16 21.99 6.98
CA LYS A 261 -24.13 22.34 8.04
C LYS A 261 -25.05 23.50 7.65
N SER A 262 -24.69 24.25 6.60
CA SER A 262 -25.38 25.46 6.17
C SER A 262 -25.47 25.54 4.65
N GLU A 263 -26.39 26.40 4.15
CA GLU A 263 -26.52 26.67 2.72
C GLU A 263 -25.26 27.31 2.12
N SER A 264 -24.51 28.08 2.88
CA SER A 264 -23.24 28.68 2.44
C SER A 264 -22.19 27.62 2.21
N GLU A 265 -22.02 26.66 3.13
CA GLU A 265 -21.10 25.54 3.01
C GLU A 265 -21.52 24.60 1.85
N LEU A 266 -22.81 24.36 1.67
CA LEU A 266 -23.32 23.61 0.53
C LEU A 266 -22.93 24.29 -0.80
N LYS A 267 -23.11 25.62 -0.91
CA LYS A 267 -22.73 26.35 -2.12
C LYS A 267 -21.22 26.29 -2.38
N GLU A 268 -20.40 26.46 -1.36
CA GLU A 268 -18.94 26.35 -1.46
C GLU A 268 -18.51 24.96 -1.93
N PHE A 269 -19.05 23.91 -1.31
CA PHE A 269 -18.81 22.54 -1.69
C PHE A 269 -19.20 22.26 -3.15
N LEU A 270 -20.38 22.73 -3.59
CA LEU A 270 -20.82 22.56 -4.98
C LEU A 270 -19.94 23.33 -5.98
N ASN A 271 -19.43 24.50 -5.61
CA ASN A 271 -18.46 25.23 -6.43
C ASN A 271 -17.15 24.45 -6.56
N THR A 272 -16.67 23.85 -5.47
CA THR A 272 -15.49 22.97 -5.50
C THR A 272 -15.72 21.80 -6.45
N LEU A 273 -16.86 21.10 -6.35
CA LEU A 273 -17.20 20.00 -7.26
C LEU A 273 -17.27 20.41 -8.73
N ASN A 274 -17.77 21.60 -9.03
CA ASN A 274 -17.91 22.06 -10.40
C ASN A 274 -16.58 22.47 -11.04
N ASN A 275 -15.57 22.77 -10.23
CA ASN A 275 -14.22 23.13 -10.71
C ASN A 275 -13.35 21.91 -11.00
N HIS A 276 -13.77 20.70 -10.64
CA HIS A 276 -13.09 19.47 -10.99
C HIS A 276 -13.42 19.03 -12.42
N ASN A 277 -12.54 19.35 -13.37
CA ASN A 277 -12.84 19.28 -14.80
C ASN A 277 -12.39 17.97 -15.51
N GLN A 278 -11.78 17.01 -14.84
CA GLN A 278 -11.14 15.89 -15.55
C GLN A 278 -11.80 14.52 -15.30
N LYS A 279 -11.76 14.02 -14.08
CA LYS A 279 -12.33 12.73 -13.70
C LYS A 279 -13.26 12.93 -12.50
N LYS A 280 -14.37 12.18 -12.43
CA LYS A 280 -15.25 12.22 -11.25
C LYS A 280 -14.44 11.91 -9.99
N PRO A 281 -14.46 12.77 -8.95
CA PRO A 281 -13.68 12.57 -7.74
C PRO A 281 -14.23 11.43 -6.87
N VAL A 282 -13.41 10.97 -5.91
CA VAL A 282 -13.86 10.21 -4.75
C VAL A 282 -14.19 11.19 -3.63
N ILE A 283 -15.36 11.03 -2.99
CA ILE A 283 -15.86 12.02 -2.03
C ILE A 283 -16.21 11.36 -0.70
N HIS A 284 -15.64 11.88 0.40
CA HIS A 284 -16.09 11.56 1.75
C HIS A 284 -16.49 12.84 2.46
N CYS A 285 -17.79 12.98 2.79
CA CYS A 285 -18.31 14.16 3.48
C CYS A 285 -19.35 13.79 4.51
N LYS A 286 -19.66 14.77 5.36
CA LYS A 286 -20.70 14.70 6.38
C LYS A 286 -21.68 15.85 6.19
N THR A 287 -22.93 15.63 6.54
CA THR A 287 -23.94 16.68 6.44
C THR A 287 -25.03 16.52 7.51
N THR A 288 -25.83 17.55 7.71
CA THR A 288 -27.05 17.46 8.53
C THR A 288 -28.14 16.71 7.78
N ARG A 289 -29.16 16.21 8.50
CA ARG A 289 -30.33 15.56 7.90
C ARG A 289 -31.01 16.44 6.84
N GLN A 290 -31.02 17.76 7.05
CA GLN A 290 -31.60 18.74 6.14
C GLN A 290 -31.05 18.68 4.71
N PHE A 291 -29.76 18.51 4.54
CA PHE A 291 -29.09 18.52 3.21
C PHE A 291 -28.81 17.14 2.66
N TYR A 292 -29.07 16.07 3.45
CA TYR A 292 -28.67 14.70 3.10
C TYR A 292 -29.22 14.24 1.75
N GLU A 293 -30.54 14.35 1.54
CA GLU A 293 -31.16 13.86 0.29
C GLU A 293 -30.67 14.66 -0.93
N THR A 294 -30.57 16.00 -0.79
CA THR A 294 -30.06 16.87 -1.86
C THR A 294 -28.62 16.50 -2.25
N LEU A 295 -27.74 16.32 -1.26
CA LEU A 295 -26.36 15.93 -1.49
C LEU A 295 -26.26 14.53 -2.07
N ASN A 296 -27.02 13.58 -1.55
CA ASN A 296 -27.03 12.21 -2.02
C ASN A 296 -27.34 12.13 -3.54
N GLU A 297 -28.32 12.87 -4.02
CA GLU A 297 -28.65 12.93 -5.46
C GLU A 297 -27.51 13.57 -6.28
N ILE A 298 -26.92 14.65 -5.80
CA ILE A 298 -25.82 15.34 -6.47
C ILE A 298 -24.58 14.43 -6.53
N LEU A 299 -24.24 13.76 -5.42
CA LEU A 299 -23.05 12.91 -5.34
C LEU A 299 -23.16 11.66 -6.21
N LYS A 300 -24.34 11.06 -6.35
CA LYS A 300 -24.59 9.96 -7.31
C LYS A 300 -24.18 10.32 -8.72
N GLU A 301 -24.44 11.55 -9.14
CA GLU A 301 -24.13 12.02 -10.50
C GLU A 301 -22.66 12.47 -10.64
N LYS A 302 -22.15 13.23 -9.66
CA LYS A 302 -20.91 13.99 -9.78
C LYS A 302 -19.66 13.28 -9.23
N SER A 303 -19.80 12.18 -8.49
CA SER A 303 -18.68 11.43 -7.96
C SER A 303 -18.47 10.09 -8.67
N LEU A 304 -17.27 9.54 -8.56
CA LEU A 304 -16.99 8.16 -8.91
C LEU A 304 -17.44 7.22 -7.78
N TYR A 305 -17.13 7.61 -6.58
CA TYR A 305 -17.53 6.97 -5.33
C TYR A 305 -17.75 8.03 -4.27
N TYR A 306 -18.73 7.85 -3.40
CA TYR A 306 -18.92 8.74 -2.27
C TYR A 306 -19.31 8.01 -1.00
N LYS A 307 -18.89 8.58 0.13
CA LYS A 307 -19.35 8.23 1.47
C LYS A 307 -19.95 9.48 2.10
N LEU A 308 -21.27 9.46 2.28
CA LEU A 308 -22.03 10.56 2.88
C LEU A 308 -22.56 10.10 4.24
N ASN A 309 -22.08 10.73 5.30
CA ASN A 309 -22.52 10.45 6.67
C ASN A 309 -23.39 11.60 7.19
N VAL A 310 -24.34 11.28 8.07
CA VAL A 310 -25.13 12.29 8.80
C VAL A 310 -24.33 12.72 10.03
N LEU A 311 -24.23 14.03 10.24
CA LEU A 311 -23.71 14.59 11.49
C LEU A 311 -24.73 14.33 12.60
N GLU A 312 -24.29 13.77 13.69
CA GLU A 312 -25.10 13.61 14.89
C GLU A 312 -25.35 14.98 15.51
N ASP A 313 -26.60 15.35 15.72
CA ASP A 313 -26.94 16.60 16.41
C ASP A 313 -26.49 16.51 17.88
N SER A 314 -25.60 17.39 18.27
CA SER A 314 -25.04 17.43 19.62
C SER A 314 -26.07 17.74 20.73
N GLU A 315 -27.33 18.05 20.38
CA GLU A 315 -28.42 18.32 21.33
C GLU A 315 -29.30 17.09 21.65
N GLU A 316 -29.26 16.01 20.83
CA GLU A 316 -29.99 14.75 21.16
C GLU A 316 -29.10 13.70 21.86
N SER A 317 -27.82 13.94 22.01
CA SER A 317 -26.88 13.03 22.70
C SER A 317 -26.94 13.09 24.23
N ALA A 318 -27.97 13.67 24.84
CA ALA A 318 -28.24 13.55 26.28
C ALA A 318 -28.90 12.21 26.69
N HIS A 319 -29.22 11.35 25.74
CA HIS A 319 -29.36 9.94 25.99
C HIS A 319 -28.03 9.25 25.62
N ILE A 320 -27.02 9.42 26.48
CA ILE A 320 -25.94 8.44 26.61
C ILE A 320 -26.65 7.15 27.04
N VAL A 321 -27.12 6.39 26.08
CA VAL A 321 -27.31 4.96 26.24
C VAL A 321 -25.92 4.46 26.61
N ASN A 322 -25.80 3.91 27.78
CA ASN A 322 -24.57 3.34 28.31
C ASN A 322 -24.09 2.29 27.30
N ILE A 323 -23.16 2.68 26.41
CA ILE A 323 -22.70 1.90 25.26
C ILE A 323 -22.15 0.54 25.73
N ASN A 324 -21.76 0.44 26.98
CA ASN A 324 -21.21 -0.79 27.59
C ASN A 324 -22.27 -1.87 27.89
N GLU A 325 -23.55 -1.53 28.02
CA GLU A 325 -24.59 -2.53 28.30
C GLU A 325 -25.38 -2.96 27.05
N ASN A 326 -25.22 -2.30 25.90
CA ASN A 326 -26.13 -2.49 24.78
C ASN A 326 -25.48 -2.99 23.47
N ILE A 327 -24.16 -3.04 23.33
CA ILE A 327 -23.50 -3.56 22.12
C ILE A 327 -23.87 -5.03 21.91
N ASP A 328 -23.92 -5.80 22.96
CA ASP A 328 -24.24 -7.22 22.92
C ASP A 328 -25.71 -7.44 22.47
N GLU A 329 -26.64 -6.62 22.95
CA GLU A 329 -28.05 -6.74 22.55
C GLU A 329 -28.27 -6.23 21.11
N VAL A 330 -27.63 -5.16 20.71
CA VAL A 330 -27.67 -4.66 19.33
C VAL A 330 -27.09 -5.69 18.36
N PHE A 331 -26.00 -6.35 18.73
CA PHE A 331 -25.40 -7.41 17.92
C PHE A 331 -26.31 -8.63 17.83
N LYS A 332 -26.89 -9.06 18.94
CA LYS A 332 -27.88 -10.15 18.96
C LYS A 332 -29.11 -9.83 18.13
N GLU A 333 -29.61 -8.59 18.19
CA GLU A 333 -30.72 -8.15 17.35
C GLU A 333 -30.39 -8.16 15.87
N TYR A 334 -29.20 -7.71 15.50
CA TYR A 334 -28.69 -7.82 14.14
C TYR A 334 -28.65 -9.28 13.64
N LEU A 335 -28.16 -10.21 14.48
CA LEU A 335 -28.11 -11.64 14.17
C LEU A 335 -29.54 -12.22 13.96
N ARG A 336 -30.50 -11.85 14.84
CA ARG A 336 -31.91 -12.25 14.68
C ARG A 336 -32.51 -11.77 13.35
N ASN A 337 -32.24 -10.51 12.99
CA ASN A 337 -32.71 -9.92 11.73
C ASN A 337 -32.12 -10.59 10.50
N LYS A 338 -30.91 -11.15 10.60
CA LYS A 338 -30.23 -11.91 9.54
C LYS A 338 -30.54 -13.40 9.54
N LYS A 339 -31.41 -13.88 10.47
CA LYS A 339 -31.79 -15.30 10.64
C LYS A 339 -30.59 -16.21 10.95
N PHE A 340 -29.59 -15.70 11.64
CA PHE A 340 -28.53 -16.53 12.21
C PHE A 340 -28.99 -17.21 13.51
N ASP A 341 -28.35 -18.34 13.85
CA ASP A 341 -28.43 -18.85 15.21
C ASP A 341 -27.67 -17.89 16.14
N VAL A 342 -28.46 -17.12 16.91
CA VAL A 342 -27.94 -16.02 17.72
C VAL A 342 -27.02 -16.51 18.80
N ASP A 343 -27.38 -17.60 19.48
CA ASP A 343 -26.62 -18.10 20.62
C ASP A 343 -25.29 -18.70 20.17
N PHE A 344 -25.28 -19.45 19.06
CA PHE A 344 -24.06 -20.00 18.49
C PHE A 344 -23.12 -18.90 17.99
N VAL A 345 -23.61 -17.98 17.17
CA VAL A 345 -22.78 -16.93 16.55
C VAL A 345 -22.26 -15.95 17.60
N TYR A 346 -23.08 -15.59 18.58
CA TYR A 346 -22.69 -14.68 19.63
C TYR A 346 -21.61 -15.31 20.56
N GLU A 347 -21.76 -16.57 20.93
CA GLU A 347 -20.77 -17.26 21.77
C GLU A 347 -19.45 -17.48 21.01
N LEU A 348 -19.50 -17.82 19.71
CA LEU A 348 -18.31 -17.91 18.86
C LEU A 348 -17.60 -16.56 18.77
N TYR A 349 -18.34 -15.48 18.60
CA TYR A 349 -17.79 -14.12 18.59
C TYR A 349 -17.07 -13.80 19.91
N ARG A 350 -17.64 -14.12 21.05
CA ARG A 350 -17.00 -13.92 22.35
C ARG A 350 -15.72 -14.73 22.52
N LYS A 351 -15.71 -15.98 22.10
CA LYS A 351 -14.52 -16.84 22.13
C LYS A 351 -13.39 -16.28 21.28
N VAL A 352 -13.70 -15.81 20.08
CA VAL A 352 -12.71 -15.16 19.20
C VAL A 352 -12.13 -13.90 19.82
N LEU A 353 -12.97 -13.03 20.42
CA LEU A 353 -12.50 -11.81 21.10
C LEU A 353 -11.59 -12.09 22.28
N ASN A 354 -11.86 -13.17 23.03
CA ASN A 354 -11.07 -13.56 24.19
C ASN A 354 -9.78 -14.31 23.80
N GLY A 355 -9.61 -14.67 22.54
CA GLY A 355 -8.47 -15.45 22.07
C GLY A 355 -8.54 -16.93 22.52
N ASP A 356 -9.74 -17.47 22.73
CA ASP A 356 -9.92 -18.84 23.18
C ASP A 356 -9.44 -19.83 22.11
N GLU A 357 -8.62 -20.80 22.49
CA GLU A 357 -8.06 -21.81 21.56
C GLU A 357 -9.09 -22.86 21.11
N ASP A 358 -10.26 -22.92 21.76
CA ASP A 358 -11.32 -23.90 21.51
C ASP A 358 -12.39 -23.46 20.49
N CYS A 359 -12.16 -22.36 19.75
CA CYS A 359 -13.09 -21.86 18.74
C CYS A 359 -13.42 -22.91 17.68
N LEU A 360 -12.41 -23.63 17.16
CA LEU A 360 -12.60 -24.65 16.13
C LEU A 360 -13.36 -25.88 16.65
N PRO A 361 -13.01 -26.46 17.81
CA PRO A 361 -13.81 -27.50 18.44
C PRO A 361 -15.27 -27.10 18.69
N TYR A 362 -15.51 -25.85 19.13
CA TYR A 362 -16.86 -25.34 19.36
C TYR A 362 -17.71 -25.33 18.08
N VAL A 363 -17.14 -24.88 16.97
CA VAL A 363 -17.78 -24.90 15.64
C VAL A 363 -18.07 -26.34 15.18
N GLU A 364 -17.10 -27.25 15.33
CA GLU A 364 -17.27 -28.66 14.95
C GLU A 364 -18.40 -29.35 15.74
N ASP A 365 -18.48 -29.10 17.05
CA ASP A 365 -19.50 -29.68 17.90
C ASP A 365 -20.90 -29.15 17.58
N TYR A 366 -21.02 -27.85 17.24
CA TYR A 366 -22.28 -27.28 16.78
C TYR A 366 -22.77 -27.96 15.51
N PHE A 367 -21.93 -28.10 14.49
CA PHE A 367 -22.31 -28.74 13.23
C PHE A 367 -22.59 -30.25 13.40
N LYS A 368 -21.87 -30.94 14.28
CA LYS A 368 -22.17 -32.35 14.59
C LYS A 368 -23.55 -32.53 15.23
N LYS A 369 -24.00 -31.60 16.08
CA LYS A 369 -25.32 -31.64 16.71
C LYS A 369 -26.44 -31.30 15.73
N GLU A 370 -26.31 -30.17 15.02
CA GLU A 370 -27.33 -29.67 14.11
C GLU A 370 -27.56 -30.58 12.90
N TYR A 371 -26.52 -31.20 12.38
CA TYR A 371 -26.56 -32.02 11.16
C TYR A 371 -26.41 -33.54 11.42
N SER A 372 -26.55 -33.99 12.67
CA SER A 372 -26.50 -35.41 13.02
C SER A 372 -27.59 -36.25 12.31
N HIS A 373 -28.71 -35.62 11.94
CA HIS A 373 -29.85 -36.26 11.26
C HIS A 373 -29.69 -36.38 9.74
N LEU A 374 -28.62 -35.86 9.15
CA LEU A 374 -28.33 -35.96 7.69
C LEU A 374 -27.46 -37.18 7.34
N LYS A 375 -27.23 -38.09 8.30
CA LYS A 375 -26.43 -39.30 8.10
C LYS A 375 -27.24 -40.58 7.92
N ASP A 376 -28.56 -40.50 7.70
CA ASP A 376 -29.42 -41.66 7.34
C ASP A 376 -29.92 -41.54 5.89
#